data_ab9de1c55c8289517bb298bca14fc47a
#
_entry.id   ab9de1c55c8289517bb298bca14fc47a
#
_cell.length_a   1.000
_cell.length_b   1.000
_cell.length_c   1.000
_cell.angle_alpha   90.00
_cell.angle_beta   90.00
_cell.angle_gamma   90.00
#
_symmetry.space_group_name_H-M   'P 1'
#
loop_
_entity.id
_entity.type
_entity.pdbx_description
1 polymer ?
#
loop_
_entity_poly.entity_id
_entity_poly.type
_entity_poly.pdbx_seq_one_letter_code
_entity_poly.pdbx_strand_id
1 'polypeptide(L)'
;EKLLTKVGNTTYNYTQNNIVIQPFGKENTKYIPDTYVKNLIKTGPYSSIPKLLKQIHFHPEHKENHNVKIPNKKQALARIYNGQEWEYQDKNLTIEHMSDKAFDIISDHYTEGSSKYMDKFKELYEDHDKMVHKRIQKASEIIILNNQDKE
;
A
#
# COMPACT_ATOMS: atom_id res chain seq x y z
N GLU A 1 27.68 4.31 -13.02
CA GLU A 1 27.64 4.85 -12.47
C GLU A 1 27.36 5.18 -12.00
N LYS A 2 27.29 4.88 -11.87
CA LYS A 2 26.96 5.48 -11.24
C LYS A 2 26.69 5.76 -10.48
N LEU A 3 26.36 5.62 -10.07
CA LEU A 3 26.02 5.98 -9.22
C LEU A 3 26.20 6.39 -8.56
N LEU A 4 26.17 6.48 -8.20
CA LEU A 4 26.30 7.09 -7.30
C LEU A 4 27.08 7.49 -7.04
N THR A 5 27.22 7.67 -7.22
CA THR A 5 27.80 8.27 -6.79
C THR A 5 28.17 8.96 -6.49
N LYS A 6 28.35 9.22 -6.49
CA LYS A 6 28.59 10.12 -6.04
C LYS A 6 28.59 10.89 -5.67
N VAL A 7 28.59 10.91 -5.79
CA VAL A 7 28.55 11.72 -5.27
C VAL A 7 28.63 12.28 -4.69
N GLY A 8 29.20 12.36 -4.98
CA GLY A 8 29.52 13.21 -3.89
C GLY A 8 28.40 13.70 -3.05
N ASN A 9 27.36 13.36 -3.40
CA ASN A 9 26.16 13.72 -2.67
C ASN A 9 26.02 12.86 -1.43
N THR A 10 25.94 13.51 -0.28
CA THR A 10 25.81 12.81 0.97
C THR A 10 24.40 12.49 1.34
N THR A 11 23.46 13.19 0.76
CA THR A 11 22.07 12.88 0.94
C THR A 11 21.63 12.01 -0.20
N TYR A 12 21.36 10.78 0.10
CA TYR A 12 20.86 9.90 -0.93
C TYR A 12 19.38 9.89 -0.92
N ASN A 13 18.81 10.28 -2.04
CA ASN A 13 17.52 9.74 -2.36
C ASN A 13 17.81 8.34 -2.84
N TYR A 14 17.30 7.35 -2.15
CA TYR A 14 17.50 5.99 -2.59
C TYR A 14 17.00 5.85 -4.01
N THR A 15 17.88 5.43 -4.90
CA THR A 15 17.53 5.30 -6.32
C THR A 15 17.86 3.91 -6.82
N GLN A 16 17.05 3.45 -7.73
CA GLN A 16 17.31 2.22 -8.48
C GLN A 16 16.88 2.52 -9.91
N ASN A 17 17.83 2.44 -10.86
CA ASN A 17 17.54 2.77 -12.25
C ASN A 17 17.02 4.20 -12.41
N ASN A 18 17.60 5.14 -11.64
CA ASN A 18 17.21 6.55 -11.66
C ASN A 18 15.81 6.81 -11.10
N ILE A 19 15.28 5.88 -10.33
CA ILE A 19 13.96 6.06 -9.71
C ILE A 19 14.16 6.50 -8.27
N VAL A 20 13.50 7.60 -7.91
CA VAL A 20 13.48 8.08 -6.53
C VAL A 20 12.32 7.42 -5.82
N ILE A 21 12.64 6.67 -4.77
CA ILE A 21 11.60 5.96 -4.01
C ILE A 21 10.88 6.97 -3.12
N GLN A 22 9.56 6.96 -3.15
CA GLN A 22 8.75 7.84 -2.32
C GLN A 22 8.71 7.35 -0.87
N PRO A 23 8.70 8.27 0.09
CA PRO A 23 8.55 7.86 1.49
C PRO A 23 7.22 7.14 1.70
N PHE A 24 7.24 6.18 2.61
CA PHE A 24 6.02 5.46 2.98
C PHE A 24 4.96 6.47 3.46
N GLY A 25 3.77 6.36 2.93
CA GLY A 25 2.67 7.28 3.20
C GLY A 25 2.55 8.40 2.17
N LYS A 26 3.57 8.59 1.31
CA LYS A 26 3.56 9.64 0.30
C LYS A 26 3.63 9.06 -1.10
N GLU A 27 3.02 7.93 -1.32
CA GLU A 27 3.01 7.28 -2.62
C GLU A 27 2.32 8.13 -3.68
N ASN A 28 2.82 8.01 -4.90
CA ASN A 28 2.16 8.58 -6.05
C ASN A 28 0.98 7.68 -6.44
N THR A 29 -0.23 8.24 -6.48
CA THR A 29 -1.42 7.49 -6.89
C THR A 29 -2.08 8.11 -8.13
N LYS A 30 -1.43 9.10 -8.74
CA LYS A 30 -2.03 9.84 -9.86
C LYS A 30 -2.22 8.99 -11.11
N TYR A 31 -1.45 7.92 -11.23
CA TYR A 31 -1.54 7.02 -12.39
C TYR A 31 -2.74 6.07 -12.32
N ILE A 32 -3.43 6.01 -11.17
CA ILE A 32 -4.55 5.08 -10.99
C ILE A 32 -5.82 5.76 -11.51
N PRO A 33 -6.43 5.25 -12.59
CA PRO A 33 -7.62 5.91 -13.14
C PRO A 33 -8.84 5.72 -12.23
N ASP A 34 -9.73 6.71 -12.25
CA ASP A 34 -10.99 6.61 -11.51
C ASP A 34 -11.79 5.38 -11.92
N THR A 35 -11.78 5.06 -13.22
CA THR A 35 -12.51 3.89 -13.72
C THR A 35 -11.99 2.59 -13.12
N TYR A 36 -10.67 2.51 -12.91
CA TYR A 36 -10.09 1.33 -12.27
C TYR A 36 -10.61 1.16 -10.85
N VAL A 37 -10.62 2.23 -10.08
CA VAL A 37 -11.10 2.18 -8.70
C VAL A 37 -12.58 1.81 -8.66
N LYS A 38 -13.39 2.42 -9.52
CA LYS A 38 -14.82 2.10 -9.58
C LYS A 38 -15.08 0.66 -9.94
N ASN A 39 -14.27 0.09 -10.84
CA ASN A 39 -14.40 -1.32 -11.18
C ASN A 39 -13.98 -2.23 -10.04
N LEU A 40 -12.96 -1.82 -9.29
CA LEU A 40 -12.56 -2.58 -8.11
C LEU A 40 -13.69 -2.66 -7.08
N ILE A 41 -14.39 -1.56 -6.86
CA ILE A 41 -15.47 -1.51 -5.88
C ILE A 41 -16.51 -2.58 -6.20
N LYS A 42 -16.74 -2.84 -7.48
CA LYS A 42 -17.71 -3.86 -7.91
C LYS A 42 -17.29 -5.28 -7.52
N THR A 43 -16.02 -5.50 -7.26
CA THR A 43 -15.55 -6.83 -6.86
C THR A 43 -15.77 -7.12 -5.37
N GLY A 44 -16.24 -6.14 -4.62
CA GLY A 44 -16.48 -6.27 -3.19
C GLY A 44 -15.35 -5.69 -2.35
N PRO A 45 -15.66 -5.31 -1.11
CA PRO A 45 -14.71 -4.57 -0.27
C PRO A 45 -13.49 -5.38 0.15
N TYR A 46 -13.67 -6.66 0.45
CA TYR A 46 -12.55 -7.48 0.92
C TYR A 46 -11.56 -7.80 -0.21
N SER A 47 -12.01 -7.66 -1.44
CA SER A 47 -11.15 -7.83 -2.61
C SER A 47 -10.54 -6.51 -3.05
N SER A 48 -11.32 -5.41 -2.98
CA SER A 48 -10.88 -4.13 -3.53
C SER A 48 -9.71 -3.52 -2.78
N ILE A 49 -9.69 -3.60 -1.44
CA ILE A 49 -8.60 -3.00 -0.66
C ILE A 49 -7.27 -3.69 -0.97
N PRO A 50 -7.16 -5.03 -0.85
CA PRO A 50 -5.87 -5.67 -1.16
C PRO A 50 -5.43 -5.46 -2.61
N LYS A 51 -6.36 -5.46 -3.56
CA LYS A 51 -6.00 -5.22 -4.96
C LYS A 51 -5.51 -3.80 -5.20
N LEU A 52 -6.11 -2.83 -4.49
CA LEU A 52 -5.64 -1.46 -4.61
C LEU A 52 -4.27 -1.29 -3.98
N LEU A 53 -3.99 -1.98 -2.87
CA LEU A 53 -2.65 -1.99 -2.29
C LEU A 53 -1.62 -2.49 -3.29
N LYS A 54 -1.95 -3.53 -4.04
CA LYS A 54 -1.04 -4.05 -5.07
C LYS A 54 -0.77 -2.99 -6.12
N GLN A 55 -1.79 -2.27 -6.56
CA GLN A 55 -1.62 -1.21 -7.55
C GLN A 55 -0.79 -0.06 -7.02
N ILE A 56 -0.96 0.29 -5.76
CA ILE A 56 -0.21 1.41 -5.19
C ILE A 56 1.25 1.04 -4.96
N HIS A 57 1.51 -0.10 -4.32
CA HIS A 57 2.83 -0.40 -3.79
C HIS A 57 3.65 -1.38 -4.62
N PHE A 58 3.02 -2.09 -5.56
CA PHE A 58 3.72 -3.18 -6.25
C PHE A 58 3.51 -3.17 -7.76
N HIS A 59 3.08 -2.05 -8.30
CA HIS A 59 2.92 -1.91 -9.75
C HIS A 59 4.30 -1.94 -10.41
N PRO A 60 4.52 -2.82 -11.39
CA PRO A 60 5.87 -2.98 -11.98
C PRO A 60 6.42 -1.71 -12.62
N GLU A 61 5.55 -0.84 -13.11
CA GLU A 61 5.96 0.40 -13.79
C GLU A 61 6.00 1.59 -12.86
N HIS A 62 5.69 1.39 -11.57
CA HIS A 62 5.68 2.49 -10.59
C HIS A 62 6.51 2.11 -9.38
N LYS A 63 7.79 1.86 -9.64
CA LYS A 63 8.72 1.42 -8.60
C LYS A 63 9.02 2.49 -7.58
N GLU A 64 8.64 3.74 -7.87
CA GLU A 64 8.77 4.82 -6.89
C GLU A 64 7.96 4.53 -5.62
N ASN A 65 6.95 3.67 -5.71
CA ASN A 65 6.09 3.33 -4.58
C ASN A 65 6.44 1.98 -3.93
N HIS A 66 7.53 1.34 -4.35
CA HIS A 66 7.97 0.07 -3.76
C HIS A 66 8.72 0.37 -2.47
N ASN A 67 7.99 0.85 -1.47
CA ASN A 67 8.56 1.43 -0.26
C ASN A 67 8.21 0.66 1.01
N VAL A 68 7.76 -0.59 0.88
CA VAL A 68 7.40 -1.44 2.01
C VAL A 68 7.84 -2.87 1.73
N LYS A 69 8.31 -3.54 2.78
CA LYS A 69 8.73 -4.95 2.70
C LYS A 69 8.38 -5.66 4.00
N ILE A 70 8.10 -6.95 3.90
CA ILE A 70 8.01 -7.83 5.05
C ILE A 70 9.18 -8.82 4.92
N PRO A 71 10.31 -8.57 5.61
CA PRO A 71 11.50 -9.40 5.42
C PRO A 71 11.33 -10.82 5.92
N ASN A 72 10.57 -10.99 6.99
CA ASN A 72 10.34 -12.31 7.58
C ASN A 72 8.89 -12.42 8.02
N LYS A 73 8.14 -13.27 7.33
CA LYS A 73 6.70 -13.40 7.56
C LYS A 73 6.37 -13.87 8.98
N LYS A 74 7.33 -14.47 9.67
CA LYS A 74 7.11 -14.99 11.03
C LYS A 74 7.31 -13.94 12.10
N GLN A 75 7.84 -12.78 11.76
CA GLN A 75 8.07 -11.70 12.70
C GLN A 75 7.02 -10.61 12.56
N ALA A 76 6.83 -9.87 13.65
CA ALA A 76 5.83 -8.80 13.67
C ALA A 76 6.40 -7.48 13.16
N LEU A 77 7.35 -7.53 12.25
CA LEU A 77 8.05 -6.36 11.73
C LEU A 77 7.91 -6.24 10.23
N ALA A 78 7.75 -5.00 9.77
CA ALA A 78 7.87 -4.64 8.36
C ALA A 78 9.01 -3.64 8.24
N ARG A 79 9.46 -3.40 7.02
CA ARG A 79 10.42 -2.35 6.73
C ARG A 79 9.78 -1.36 5.78
N ILE A 80 9.94 -0.09 6.08
CA ILE A 80 9.41 0.98 5.23
C ILE A 80 10.54 1.96 4.92
N TYR A 81 10.42 2.61 3.76
CA TYR A 81 11.36 3.66 3.39
C TYR A 81 10.79 5.00 3.89
N ASN A 82 11.56 5.71 4.71
CA ASN A 82 11.07 6.93 5.35
C ASN A 82 11.46 8.21 4.63
N GLY A 83 12.08 8.09 3.47
CA GLY A 83 12.57 9.24 2.71
C GLY A 83 14.07 9.41 2.81
N GLN A 84 14.71 8.75 3.76
CA GLN A 84 16.16 8.79 3.93
C GLN A 84 16.75 7.40 4.01
N GLU A 85 16.07 6.49 4.71
CA GLU A 85 16.57 5.14 4.89
C GLU A 85 15.41 4.18 5.11
N TRP A 86 15.70 2.89 5.02
CA TRP A 86 14.74 1.85 5.38
C TRP A 86 14.79 1.65 6.89
N GLU A 87 13.62 1.57 7.50
CA GLU A 87 13.53 1.36 8.95
C GLU A 87 12.48 0.31 9.27
N TYR A 88 12.62 -0.33 10.42
CA TYR A 88 11.64 -1.29 10.88
C TYR A 88 10.44 -0.59 11.51
N GLN A 89 9.29 -1.19 11.34
CA GLN A 89 8.04 -0.69 11.89
C GLN A 89 7.16 -1.88 12.22
N ASP A 90 6.25 -1.72 13.19
CA ASP A 90 5.29 -2.78 13.49
C ASP A 90 4.53 -3.19 12.24
N LYS A 91 4.48 -4.50 11.96
CA LYS A 91 3.88 -5.01 10.74
C LYS A 91 2.39 -4.69 10.65
N ASN A 92 1.67 -4.91 11.75
CA ASN A 92 0.22 -4.70 11.73
C ASN A 92 -0.11 -3.22 11.56
N LEU A 93 0.64 -2.34 12.21
CA LEU A 93 0.47 -0.91 12.05
C LEU A 93 0.76 -0.47 10.61
N THR A 94 1.80 -1.02 10.01
CA THR A 94 2.16 -0.70 8.62
C THR A 94 1.02 -1.08 7.68
N ILE A 95 0.50 -2.30 7.83
CA ILE A 95 -0.59 -2.78 6.98
C ILE A 95 -1.84 -1.95 7.21
N GLU A 96 -2.10 -1.56 8.45
CA GLU A 96 -3.25 -0.71 8.76
C GLU A 96 -3.17 0.63 8.02
N HIS A 97 -2.00 1.27 8.03
CA HIS A 97 -1.81 2.52 7.32
C HIS A 97 -2.03 2.35 5.81
N MET A 98 -1.52 1.26 5.25
CA MET A 98 -1.73 0.98 3.83
C MET A 98 -3.21 0.78 3.51
N SER A 99 -3.89 0.02 4.36
CA SER A 99 -5.31 -0.28 4.17
C SER A 99 -6.17 0.98 4.32
N ASP A 100 -5.83 1.84 5.28
CA ASP A 100 -6.57 3.08 5.49
C ASP A 100 -6.47 4.00 4.27
N LYS A 101 -5.30 4.09 3.67
CA LYS A 101 -5.12 4.90 2.47
C LYS A 101 -5.94 4.33 1.31
N ALA A 102 -5.91 3.02 1.13
CA ALA A 102 -6.72 2.38 0.09
C ALA A 102 -8.21 2.56 0.36
N PHE A 103 -8.62 2.43 1.61
CA PHE A 103 -10.01 2.64 2.00
C PHE A 103 -10.46 4.07 1.67
N ASP A 104 -9.61 5.06 1.95
CA ASP A 104 -9.95 6.45 1.65
C ASP A 104 -10.13 6.65 0.15
N ILE A 105 -9.25 6.10 -0.67
CA ILE A 105 -9.38 6.22 -2.13
C ILE A 105 -10.68 5.56 -2.60
N ILE A 106 -10.98 4.37 -2.08
CA ILE A 106 -12.21 3.66 -2.43
C ILE A 106 -13.44 4.46 -2.01
N SER A 107 -13.41 5.01 -0.79
CA SER A 107 -14.52 5.81 -0.29
C SER A 107 -14.79 7.04 -1.14
N ASP A 108 -13.72 7.69 -1.62
CA ASP A 108 -13.85 8.87 -2.46
C ASP A 108 -14.51 8.55 -3.81
N HIS A 109 -14.44 7.30 -4.24
CA HIS A 109 -15.01 6.88 -5.54
C HIS A 109 -16.29 6.11 -5.40
N TYR A 110 -16.77 5.90 -4.18
CA TYR A 110 -17.96 5.11 -3.93
C TYR A 110 -19.16 6.03 -3.68
N THR A 111 -20.29 5.72 -4.31
CA THR A 111 -21.53 6.44 -4.11
C THR A 111 -22.31 5.77 -2.98
N GLU A 112 -22.47 6.45 -1.85
CA GLU A 112 -23.19 5.91 -0.71
C GLU A 112 -24.63 5.57 -1.10
N GLY A 113 -25.10 4.44 -0.59
CA GLY A 113 -26.44 3.97 -0.87
C GLY A 113 -26.56 3.11 -2.10
N SER A 114 -25.51 3.03 -2.93
CA SER A 114 -25.56 2.23 -4.16
C SER A 114 -25.42 0.73 -3.90
N SER A 115 -24.92 0.33 -2.74
CA SER A 115 -24.75 -1.08 -2.37
C SER A 115 -24.90 -1.21 -0.86
N LYS A 116 -25.88 -1.98 -0.43
CA LYS A 116 -26.07 -2.23 1.00
C LYS A 116 -24.86 -2.92 1.62
N TYR A 117 -24.26 -3.83 0.86
CA TYR A 117 -23.10 -4.57 1.34
C TYR A 117 -21.91 -3.63 1.55
N MET A 118 -21.65 -2.75 0.58
CA MET A 118 -20.55 -1.80 0.69
C MET A 118 -20.80 -0.77 1.77
N ASP A 119 -22.05 -0.28 1.89
CA ASP A 119 -22.41 0.65 2.96
C ASP A 119 -22.12 0.04 4.32
N LYS A 120 -22.50 -1.23 4.52
CA LYS A 120 -22.28 -1.92 5.79
C LYS A 120 -20.79 -2.13 6.06
N PHE A 121 -20.04 -2.51 5.03
CA PHE A 121 -18.60 -2.67 5.17
C PHE A 121 -17.96 -1.36 5.60
N LYS A 122 -18.33 -0.26 4.94
CA LYS A 122 -17.75 1.04 5.24
C LYS A 122 -18.02 1.44 6.68
N GLU A 123 -19.24 1.22 7.15
CA GLU A 123 -19.61 1.49 8.54
C GLU A 123 -18.74 0.69 9.50
N LEU A 124 -18.61 -0.61 9.26
CA LEU A 124 -17.83 -1.48 10.14
C LEU A 124 -16.36 -1.13 10.12
N TYR A 125 -15.83 -0.78 8.95
CA TYR A 125 -14.42 -0.40 8.83
C TYR A 125 -14.14 0.86 9.63
N GLU A 126 -15.01 1.86 9.51
CA GLU A 126 -14.85 3.12 10.23
C GLU A 126 -15.03 2.96 11.73
N ASP A 127 -15.85 1.99 12.15
CA ASP A 127 -16.03 1.68 13.57
C ASP A 127 -14.94 0.75 14.13
N HIS A 128 -13.93 0.44 13.31
CA HIS A 128 -12.82 -0.43 13.71
C HIS A 128 -13.25 -1.83 14.12
N ASP A 129 -14.25 -2.38 13.43
CA ASP A 129 -14.70 -3.74 13.69
C ASP A 129 -13.53 -4.71 13.56
N LYS A 130 -13.33 -5.51 14.61
CA LYS A 130 -12.15 -6.37 14.69
C LYS A 130 -12.09 -7.43 13.61
N MET A 131 -13.23 -8.02 13.29
CA MET A 131 -13.25 -9.09 12.27
C MET A 131 -12.99 -8.54 10.88
N VAL A 132 -13.57 -7.37 10.57
CA VAL A 132 -13.37 -6.71 9.29
C VAL A 132 -11.89 -6.36 9.13
N HIS A 133 -11.30 -5.70 10.12
CA HIS A 133 -9.90 -5.27 10.05
C HIS A 133 -8.95 -6.47 10.01
N LYS A 134 -9.23 -7.51 10.77
CA LYS A 134 -8.39 -8.71 10.75
C LYS A 134 -8.41 -9.37 9.38
N ARG A 135 -9.58 -9.43 8.76
CA ARG A 135 -9.72 -10.04 7.44
C ARG A 135 -8.97 -9.24 6.37
N ILE A 136 -9.11 -7.92 6.41
CA ILE A 136 -8.39 -7.03 5.48
C ILE A 136 -6.89 -7.16 5.72
N GLN A 137 -6.46 -7.19 6.97
CA GLN A 137 -5.06 -7.28 7.31
C GLN A 137 -4.43 -8.55 6.78
N LYS A 138 -5.10 -9.68 6.95
CA LYS A 138 -4.57 -10.95 6.48
C LYS A 138 -4.44 -10.98 4.96
N ALA A 139 -5.47 -10.52 4.27
CA ALA A 139 -5.44 -10.48 2.81
C ALA A 139 -4.37 -9.53 2.29
N SER A 140 -4.19 -8.40 2.97
CA SER A 140 -3.17 -7.41 2.58
C SER A 140 -1.76 -7.94 2.82
N GLU A 141 -1.54 -8.63 3.92
CA GLU A 141 -0.23 -9.22 4.19
C GLU A 141 0.15 -10.22 3.09
N ILE A 142 -0.80 -11.03 2.65
CA ILE A 142 -0.57 -11.98 1.57
C ILE A 142 -0.18 -11.26 0.28
N ILE A 143 -0.84 -10.14 -0.03
CA ILE A 143 -0.50 -9.34 -1.20
C ILE A 143 0.95 -8.85 -1.13
N ILE A 144 1.36 -8.35 0.03
CA ILE A 144 2.72 -7.86 0.20
C ILE A 144 3.72 -8.99 0.00
N LEU A 145 3.51 -10.12 0.67
CA LEU A 145 4.44 -11.25 0.60
C LEU A 145 4.57 -11.79 -0.82
N ASN A 146 3.47 -11.80 -1.57
CA ASN A 146 3.49 -12.36 -2.92
C ASN A 146 4.04 -11.41 -3.97
N ASN A 147 4.07 -10.11 -3.69
CA ASN A 147 4.40 -9.13 -4.72
C ASN A 147 5.64 -8.28 -4.42
N GLN A 148 6.18 -8.35 -3.20
CA GLN A 148 7.39 -7.60 -2.88
C GLN A 148 8.58 -8.16 -3.65
N ASP A 149 9.58 -7.32 -3.88
CA ASP A 149 10.77 -7.74 -4.60
C ASP A 149 11.47 -8.87 -3.85
N LYS A 150 11.84 -9.88 -4.60
CA LYS A 150 12.58 -11.02 -4.06
C LYS A 150 14.05 -10.81 -4.38
N GLU A 151 14.87 -10.99 -3.37
CA GLU A 151 16.31 -10.81 -3.54
C GLU A 151 17.06 -12.07 -3.57
#